data_f4f283299e7460eb5fd2a94219b08078
#
_entry.id   f4f283299e7460eb5fd2a94219b08078
#
_cell.length_a   1.000
_cell.length_b   1.000
_cell.length_c   1.000
_cell.angle_alpha   90.00
_cell.angle_beta   90.00
_cell.angle_gamma   90.00
#
_symmetry.space_group_name_H-M   'P 1'
#
loop_
_entity.id
_entity.type
_entity.pdbx_description
1 polymer ?
#
loop_
_entity_poly.entity_id
_entity_poly.type
_entity_poly.pdbx_seq_one_letter_code
_entity_poly.pdbx_strand_id
1 'polypeptide(L)' 'MTRGTTNNSKALNAFLAAKHEMDGMLERLATLSADHFETSPDEIHWGHVGTLNHYCAKLLEITDSAFKEGEHAE' A
#
# COMPACT_ATOMS: atom_id res chain seq x y z
N MET A 1 -27.41 20.17 12.26
CA MET A 1 -26.83 19.89 12.37
C MET A 1 -25.79 20.45 12.38
N THR A 2 -25.11 20.31 12.20
CA THR A 2 -24.03 20.93 12.65
C THR A 2 -23.08 21.24 11.58
N ARG A 3 -22.33 22.24 11.75
CA ARG A 3 -21.38 22.60 10.74
C ARG A 3 -20.32 21.55 10.59
N GLY A 4 -20.03 20.85 11.64
CA GLY A 4 -19.04 19.78 11.57
C GLY A 4 -19.48 18.71 10.61
N THR A 5 -20.79 18.54 10.45
CA THR A 5 -21.31 17.52 9.57
C THR A 5 -20.87 17.75 8.14
N THR A 6 -20.90 18.99 7.67
CA THR A 6 -20.50 19.30 6.30
C THR A 6 -19.00 18.99 6.09
N ASN A 7 -18.17 19.42 7.02
CA ASN A 7 -16.75 19.15 6.91
C ASN A 7 -16.46 17.66 7.01
N ASN A 8 -17.20 16.98 7.89
CA ASN A 8 -17.04 15.54 8.04
C ASN A 8 -17.44 14.81 6.77
N SER A 9 -18.47 15.30 6.10
CA SER A 9 -18.93 14.66 4.87
C SER A 9 -17.87 14.77 3.78
N LYS A 10 -17.25 15.94 3.64
CA LYS A 10 -16.21 16.11 2.64
C LYS A 10 -15.00 15.27 2.98
N ALA A 11 -14.60 15.27 4.25
CA ALA A 11 -13.46 14.47 4.67
C ALA A 11 -13.75 12.99 4.51
N LEU A 12 -14.95 12.56 4.84
CA LEU A 12 -15.33 11.17 4.69
C LEU A 12 -15.30 10.76 3.22
N ASN A 13 -15.85 11.60 2.35
CA ASN A 13 -15.85 11.29 0.92
C ASN A 13 -14.43 11.18 0.38
N ALA A 14 -13.57 12.10 0.80
CA ALA A 14 -12.17 12.07 0.35
C ALA A 14 -11.46 10.81 0.89
N PHE A 15 -11.75 10.47 2.13
CA PHE A 15 -11.16 9.27 2.73
C PHE A 15 -11.58 8.01 1.97
N LEU A 16 -12.87 7.90 1.69
CA LEU A 16 -13.37 6.73 0.98
C LEU A 16 -12.82 6.64 -0.43
N ALA A 17 -12.66 7.78 -1.09
CA ALA A 17 -12.08 7.78 -2.43
C ALA A 17 -10.63 7.31 -2.38
N ALA A 18 -9.88 7.81 -1.41
CA ALA A 18 -8.48 7.40 -1.26
C ALA A 18 -8.38 5.93 -0.90
N LYS A 19 -9.27 5.46 -0.01
CA LYS A 19 -9.27 4.06 0.39
C LYS A 19 -9.60 3.15 -0.80
N HIS A 20 -10.57 3.57 -1.61
CA HIS A 20 -10.94 2.79 -2.78
C HIS A 20 -9.76 2.67 -3.74
N GLU A 21 -9.05 3.76 -3.95
CA GLU A 21 -7.88 3.75 -4.81
C GLU A 21 -6.81 2.84 -4.23
N MET A 22 -6.58 2.92 -2.93
CA MET A 22 -5.59 2.08 -2.28
C MET A 22 -5.96 0.61 -2.37
N ASP A 23 -7.26 0.29 -2.16
CA ASP A 23 -7.71 -1.09 -2.25
C ASP A 23 -7.43 -1.65 -3.64
N GLY A 24 -7.63 -0.85 -4.68
CA GLY A 24 -7.33 -1.27 -6.03
C GLY A 24 -5.86 -1.56 -6.23
N MET A 25 -5.00 -0.69 -5.68
CA MET A 25 -3.57 -0.90 -5.79
C MET A 25 -3.12 -2.14 -5.04
N LEU A 26 -3.67 -2.35 -3.84
CA LEU A 26 -3.33 -3.52 -3.05
C LEU A 26 -3.73 -4.80 -3.77
N GLU A 27 -4.91 -4.78 -4.37
CA GLU A 27 -5.38 -5.95 -5.09
C GLU A 27 -4.49 -6.26 -6.29
N ARG A 28 -4.10 -5.23 -7.02
CA ARG A 28 -3.21 -5.42 -8.18
C ARG A 28 -1.86 -5.94 -7.75
N LEU A 29 -1.32 -5.41 -6.66
CA LEU A 29 -0.03 -5.88 -6.16
C LEU A 29 -0.11 -7.32 -5.67
N ALA A 30 -1.21 -7.66 -4.99
CA ALA A 30 -1.39 -9.03 -4.50
C ALA A 30 -1.46 -10.01 -5.66
N THR A 31 -2.17 -9.63 -6.72
CA THR A 31 -2.28 -10.49 -7.89
C THR A 31 -0.93 -10.66 -8.57
N LEU A 32 -0.20 -9.55 -8.72
CA LEU A 32 1.12 -9.61 -9.34
C LEU A 32 2.09 -10.43 -8.50
N SER A 33 2.02 -10.28 -7.18
CA SER A 33 2.89 -11.04 -6.28
C SER A 33 2.58 -12.53 -6.37
N ALA A 34 1.30 -12.88 -6.45
CA ALA A 34 0.91 -14.29 -6.56
C ALA A 34 1.46 -14.91 -7.84
N ASP A 35 1.73 -14.09 -8.83
CA ASP A 35 2.28 -14.55 -10.10
C ASP A 35 3.79 -14.35 -10.16
N HIS A 36 4.43 -14.20 -9.00
CA HIS A 36 5.89 -14.03 -8.90
C HIS A 36 6.37 -12.85 -9.71
N PHE A 37 5.56 -11.78 -9.75
CA PHE A 37 5.87 -10.57 -10.50
C PHE A 37 6.17 -10.89 -11.96
N GLU A 38 5.44 -11.89 -12.49
CA GLU A 38 5.56 -12.31 -13.90
C GLU A 38 6.97 -12.73 -14.28
N THR A 39 7.72 -13.22 -13.32
CA THR A 39 9.08 -13.68 -13.54
C THR A 39 9.16 -15.17 -13.28
N SER A 40 9.66 -15.91 -14.26
CA SER A 40 9.84 -17.35 -14.08
C SER A 40 10.93 -17.59 -13.04
N PRO A 41 10.73 -18.57 -12.14
CA PRO A 41 11.76 -18.86 -11.13
C PRO A 41 13.14 -19.13 -11.75
N ASP A 42 13.17 -19.70 -12.95
CA ASP A 42 14.43 -19.99 -13.61
C ASP A 42 15.15 -18.76 -14.10
N GLU A 43 14.44 -17.64 -14.22
CA GLU A 43 15.00 -16.41 -14.75
C GLU A 43 15.30 -15.35 -13.69
N ILE A 44 15.10 -15.69 -12.44
CA ILE A 44 15.33 -14.75 -11.36
C ILE A 44 16.83 -14.48 -11.21
N HIS A 45 17.17 -13.20 -11.11
CA HIS A 45 18.57 -12.82 -10.85
C HIS A 45 18.57 -11.68 -9.84
N TRP A 46 19.76 -11.23 -9.49
CA TRP A 46 19.89 -10.23 -8.42
C TRP A 46 19.19 -8.92 -8.72
N GLY A 47 19.02 -8.57 -9.98
CA GLY A 47 18.25 -7.39 -10.33
C GLY A 47 16.80 -7.49 -9.86
N HIS A 48 16.23 -8.67 -10.00
CA HIS A 48 14.85 -8.90 -9.53
C HIS A 48 14.79 -8.80 -8.01
N VAL A 49 15.79 -9.34 -7.33
CA VAL A 49 15.85 -9.28 -5.88
C VAL A 49 15.91 -7.82 -5.42
N GLY A 50 16.75 -7.02 -6.09
CA GLY A 50 16.86 -5.61 -5.75
C GLY A 50 15.56 -4.87 -5.92
N THR A 51 14.83 -5.16 -7.00
CA THR A 51 13.55 -4.54 -7.25
C THR A 51 12.56 -4.88 -6.15
N LEU A 52 12.47 -6.15 -5.77
CA LEU A 52 11.54 -6.54 -4.71
C LEU A 52 11.93 -5.96 -3.37
N ASN A 53 13.23 -5.88 -3.09
CA ASN A 53 13.68 -5.25 -1.85
C ASN A 53 13.30 -3.79 -1.81
N HIS A 54 13.35 -3.11 -2.96
CA HIS A 54 12.94 -1.72 -3.04
C HIS A 54 11.44 -1.60 -2.71
N TYR A 55 10.62 -2.50 -3.27
CA TYR A 55 9.18 -2.49 -2.99
C TYR A 55 8.93 -2.80 -1.52
N CYS A 56 9.68 -3.75 -0.96
CA CYS A 56 9.54 -4.08 0.45
C CYS A 56 9.82 -2.87 1.33
N ALA A 57 10.84 -2.09 0.99
CA ALA A 57 11.16 -0.90 1.78
C ALA A 57 10.00 0.09 1.75
N LYS A 58 9.36 0.26 0.59
CA LYS A 58 8.22 1.17 0.49
C LYS A 58 7.03 0.66 1.28
N LEU A 59 6.75 -0.63 1.17
CA LEU A 59 5.64 -1.22 1.90
C LEU A 59 5.90 -1.19 3.40
N LEU A 60 7.15 -1.36 3.81
CA LEU A 60 7.48 -1.31 5.23
C LEU A 60 7.19 0.07 5.80
N GLU A 61 7.49 1.13 5.04
CA GLU A 61 7.15 2.47 5.49
C GLU A 61 5.65 2.60 5.74
N ILE A 62 4.87 2.01 4.84
CA ILE A 62 3.42 2.09 4.94
C ILE A 62 2.92 1.28 6.14
N THR A 63 3.41 0.05 6.30
CA THR A 63 2.94 -0.78 7.40
C THR A 63 3.39 -0.23 8.75
N ASP A 64 4.62 0.31 8.82
CA ASP A 64 5.08 0.93 10.05
C ASP A 64 4.16 2.08 10.44
N SER A 65 3.80 2.89 9.46
CA SER A 65 2.92 4.02 9.74
C SER A 65 1.52 3.56 10.11
N ALA A 66 0.97 2.61 9.35
CA ALA A 66 -0.40 2.16 9.55
C ALA A 66 -0.59 1.46 10.89
N PHE A 67 0.42 0.69 11.30
CA PHE A 67 0.33 -0.07 12.53
C PHE A 67 1.12 0.56 13.66
N LYS A 68 1.70 1.73 13.41
CA LYS A 68 2.46 2.48 14.42
C LYS A 68 3.61 1.66 14.95
N GLU A 69 4.36 1.08 14.02
CA GLU A 69 5.53 0.28 14.34
C GLU A 69 6.77 0.99 13.85
N GLY A 70 7.94 0.44 14.18
CA GLY A 70 9.19 1.01 13.73
C GLY A 70 9.33 2.45 14.17
N GLU A 71 9.63 3.33 13.22
CA GLU A 71 9.82 4.74 13.54
C GLU A 71 8.53 5.44 13.91
N HIS A 72 7.40 4.83 13.61
CA HIS A 72 6.09 5.42 13.90
C HIS A 72 5.48 4.86 15.18
N ALA A 73 6.22 4.06 15.90
CA ALA A 73 5.74 3.52 17.16
C ALA A 73 5.61 4.62 18.20
N GLU A 74 4.63 4.50 19.06
CA GLU A 74 4.42 5.49 20.13
C GLU A 74 4.39 4.88 21.49
#